data_60fb5be0b02c951f0a3893f2a22b4c5d
#
_entry.id   60fb5be0b02c951f0a3893f2a22b4c5d
#
_cell.length_a   1.000
_cell.length_b   1.000
_cell.length_c   1.000
_cell.angle_alpha   90.00
_cell.angle_beta   90.00
_cell.angle_gamma   90.00
#
_symmetry.space_group_name_H-M   'P 1'
#
loop_
_entity.id
_entity.type
_entity.pdbx_description
1 polymer ?
#
loop_
_entity_poly.entity_id
_entity_poly.type
_entity_poly.pdbx_seq_one_letter_code
_entity_poly.pdbx_strand_id
1 'polypeptide(L)'
;MPATDPRTGPFDADNGTGPAGPADPTDADDGSDLTDPADGSDPADAAGGTDPADGTDSTGGLTVGNGGLTVGQVSARLGVTVRALHHWDEIGLASPSLRTGAGYRLYTAADLERLHRVVVYRELGLGLDRIRAVLDDAGTDVPAALRAQRAQVAERVERLRRLGAGLDRMIEAHERGLLLTVEQQAAIFGPDWDPEGPLKARERYGDTPQWRQYAERAATRTPEEWQAVHDAVAALDRDLASALDAGVAPGSREANALVDRHRAVFAAYFPLTRERQVCLARMYASDPGFAAHYDGVRPGLAAWFSGIVDASARAHGVDPDAATWE
;
A
#
# COMPACT_ATOMS: atom_id res chain seq x y z
N MET A 1 13.93 -25.08 39.69
CA MET A 1 12.91 -24.65 38.76
C MET A 1 13.61 -24.42 37.44
N PRO A 2 13.43 -25.25 36.41
CA PRO A 2 14.01 -24.97 35.10
C PRO A 2 13.20 -23.86 34.43
N ALA A 3 13.91 -22.89 33.84
CA ALA A 3 13.37 -21.77 33.12
C ALA A 3 12.65 -22.25 31.85
N THR A 4 11.48 -21.75 31.63
CA THR A 4 10.66 -21.93 30.42
C THR A 4 11.44 -21.40 29.23
N ASP A 5 11.61 -22.20 28.20
CA ASP A 5 12.27 -21.84 26.93
C ASP A 5 11.27 -21.08 26.06
N PRO A 6 11.46 -19.79 25.76
CA PRO A 6 10.51 -18.96 25.01
C PRO A 6 10.71 -19.00 23.49
N ARG A 7 11.23 -20.11 22.93
CA ARG A 7 11.78 -20.14 21.54
C ARG A 7 10.80 -20.18 20.41
N THR A 8 9.48 -20.04 20.59
CA THR A 8 8.57 -20.23 19.47
C THR A 8 7.54 -19.10 19.35
N GLY A 9 7.81 -18.21 18.38
CA GLY A 9 6.74 -17.48 17.71
C GLY A 9 5.90 -18.46 16.87
N PRO A 10 4.71 -18.06 16.37
CA PRO A 10 3.79 -18.95 15.65
C PRO A 10 4.36 -19.56 14.36
N PHE A 11 5.61 -19.30 14.03
CA PHE A 11 6.31 -19.76 12.82
C PHE A 11 7.65 -20.47 13.09
N ASP A 12 8.08 -20.65 14.36
CA ASP A 12 9.32 -21.37 14.67
C ASP A 12 9.06 -22.87 14.89
N ALA A 13 9.36 -23.66 13.87
CA ALA A 13 9.52 -25.10 14.01
C ALA A 13 10.73 -25.53 13.18
N ASP A 14 11.84 -25.80 13.87
CA ASP A 14 13.00 -26.48 13.28
C ASP A 14 12.77 -27.99 13.33
N ASN A 15 12.60 -28.62 12.22
CA ASN A 15 12.98 -29.94 11.73
C ASN A 15 11.91 -30.70 10.92
N GLY A 16 12.24 -30.88 9.63
CA GLY A 16 12.13 -32.18 8.99
C GLY A 16 10.79 -32.62 8.39
N THR A 17 10.76 -32.64 7.04
CA THR A 17 9.92 -33.44 6.14
C THR A 17 8.40 -33.21 6.19
N GLY A 18 7.94 -32.30 5.30
CA GLY A 18 6.52 -32.22 4.92
C GLY A 18 6.16 -33.14 3.75
N PRO A 19 4.90 -33.53 3.62
CA PRO A 19 4.39 -34.12 2.38
C PRO A 19 4.07 -33.04 1.34
N ALA A 20 4.27 -33.42 0.08
CA ALA A 20 4.08 -32.61 -1.13
C ALA A 20 2.68 -32.01 -1.22
N GLY A 21 2.61 -30.72 -1.61
CA GLY A 21 1.37 -30.08 -1.99
C GLY A 21 0.88 -30.52 -3.38
N PRO A 22 -0.42 -30.43 -3.64
CA PRO A 22 -0.94 -30.64 -5.00
C PRO A 22 -0.77 -29.37 -5.85
N ALA A 23 -0.64 -29.64 -7.16
CA ALA A 23 -0.35 -28.73 -8.23
C ALA A 23 -1.40 -27.64 -8.46
N ASP A 24 -0.89 -26.55 -9.04
CA ASP A 24 -1.52 -25.38 -9.63
C ASP A 24 -2.70 -25.71 -10.58
N PRO A 25 -3.71 -24.87 -10.63
CA PRO A 25 -4.27 -24.50 -11.92
C PRO A 25 -4.39 -22.98 -12.15
N THR A 26 -3.61 -22.53 -13.13
CA THR A 26 -3.93 -21.57 -14.21
C THR A 26 -4.73 -20.30 -13.90
N ASP A 27 -4.06 -19.18 -14.22
CA ASP A 27 -4.53 -17.96 -14.91
C ASP A 27 -6.03 -17.61 -14.83
N ALA A 28 -6.30 -16.49 -14.16
CA ALA A 28 -7.32 -15.56 -14.61
C ALA A 28 -6.86 -14.14 -14.28
N ASP A 29 -6.56 -13.42 -15.34
CA ASP A 29 -6.45 -11.99 -15.49
C ASP A 29 -7.72 -11.31 -14.93
N ASP A 30 -7.59 -10.43 -13.93
CA ASP A 30 -8.62 -9.45 -13.61
C ASP A 30 -7.97 -8.11 -13.26
N GLY A 31 -7.94 -7.27 -14.30
CA GLY A 31 -7.58 -5.88 -14.21
C GLY A 31 -8.63 -5.10 -13.42
N SER A 32 -8.33 -4.74 -12.20
CA SER A 32 -9.08 -3.70 -11.49
C SER A 32 -8.29 -2.39 -11.46
N ASP A 33 -8.73 -1.55 -12.37
CA ASP A 33 -8.49 -0.13 -12.54
C ASP A 33 -8.73 0.65 -11.22
N LEU A 34 -7.67 1.08 -10.56
CA LEU A 34 -7.74 2.05 -9.47
C LEU A 34 -7.56 3.45 -10.04
N THR A 35 -8.64 3.99 -10.63
CA THR A 35 -8.74 5.40 -10.95
C THR A 35 -8.86 6.24 -9.68
N ASP A 36 -7.80 6.97 -9.37
CA ASP A 36 -7.78 8.04 -8.35
C ASP A 36 -8.55 9.27 -8.88
N PRO A 37 -9.64 9.74 -8.24
CA PRO A 37 -10.45 10.85 -8.73
C PRO A 37 -9.97 12.22 -8.24
N ALA A 38 -8.68 12.52 -8.27
CA ALA A 38 -8.18 13.83 -7.82
C ALA A 38 -6.95 14.35 -8.56
N ASP A 39 -6.82 14.06 -9.86
CA ASP A 39 -5.94 14.83 -10.71
C ASP A 39 -6.78 15.49 -11.81
N GLY A 40 -7.01 16.79 -11.63
CA GLY A 40 -7.59 17.66 -12.64
C GLY A 40 -6.66 17.85 -13.82
N SER A 41 -6.23 16.76 -14.45
CA SER A 41 -5.53 16.77 -15.70
C SER A 41 -6.55 17.13 -16.78
N ASP A 42 -6.40 18.33 -17.30
CA ASP A 42 -7.12 18.84 -18.45
C ASP A 42 -7.05 17.82 -19.61
N PRO A 43 -8.17 17.32 -20.18
CA PRO A 43 -8.16 16.28 -21.23
C PRO A 43 -7.63 16.75 -22.58
N ALA A 44 -6.74 17.74 -22.60
CA ALA A 44 -6.22 18.36 -23.82
C ALA A 44 -4.97 17.72 -24.43
N ASP A 45 -4.38 16.70 -23.78
CA ASP A 45 -3.08 16.18 -24.22
C ASP A 45 -3.09 14.89 -25.06
N ALA A 46 -4.24 14.35 -25.43
CA ALA A 46 -4.29 13.15 -26.25
C ALA A 46 -5.34 13.22 -27.36
N ALA A 47 -5.01 13.81 -28.50
CA ALA A 47 -5.49 13.39 -29.82
C ALA A 47 -4.81 14.22 -30.93
N GLY A 48 -3.87 13.61 -31.65
CA GLY A 48 -3.38 14.12 -32.93
C GLY A 48 -4.47 14.06 -33.97
N GLY A 49 -5.08 15.20 -34.25
CA GLY A 49 -5.92 15.41 -35.44
C GLY A 49 -5.06 16.09 -36.51
N THR A 50 -4.72 15.37 -37.54
CA THR A 50 -4.14 15.92 -38.77
C THR A 50 -5.21 16.72 -39.50
N ASP A 51 -5.04 18.04 -39.54
CA ASP A 51 -5.79 18.91 -40.43
C ASP A 51 -5.11 18.89 -41.81
N PRO A 52 -5.81 18.57 -42.90
CA PRO A 52 -5.20 18.54 -44.22
C PRO A 52 -5.21 19.95 -44.85
N ALA A 53 -4.09 20.30 -45.42
CA ALA A 53 -3.81 21.42 -46.27
C ALA A 53 -3.24 22.69 -45.61
N ASP A 54 -1.91 22.68 -45.51
CA ASP A 54 -1.21 23.94 -45.73
C ASP A 54 -0.02 23.72 -46.68
N GLY A 55 -0.02 24.57 -47.71
CA GLY A 55 0.99 24.56 -48.75
C GLY A 55 2.37 24.88 -48.20
N THR A 56 3.28 24.03 -48.58
CA THR A 56 4.72 24.20 -48.41
C THR A 56 5.17 25.57 -48.94
N ASP A 57 5.69 26.41 -48.08
CA ASP A 57 6.75 27.32 -48.47
C ASP A 57 7.91 27.25 -47.47
N SER A 58 8.94 26.54 -47.91
CA SER A 58 10.22 26.46 -47.26
C SER A 58 11.04 27.65 -47.67
N THR A 59 11.28 28.58 -46.77
CA THR A 59 12.56 29.32 -46.76
C THR A 59 12.74 30.10 -45.47
N GLY A 60 13.90 29.90 -44.82
CA GLY A 60 14.27 30.46 -43.54
C GLY A 60 14.30 31.99 -43.48
N GLY A 61 14.29 32.45 -42.24
CA GLY A 61 14.52 33.83 -41.92
C GLY A 61 13.59 34.31 -40.82
N LEU A 62 14.03 34.22 -39.58
CA LEU A 62 13.44 34.87 -38.43
C LEU A 62 13.58 36.38 -38.56
N THR A 63 12.62 37.01 -39.22
CA THR A 63 12.40 38.44 -39.10
C THR A 63 11.00 38.61 -38.56
N VAL A 64 10.89 39.17 -37.35
CA VAL A 64 9.65 39.76 -36.84
C VAL A 64 9.42 41.02 -37.70
N GLY A 65 8.99 40.78 -38.91
CA GLY A 65 8.38 41.83 -39.76
C GLY A 65 6.98 42.14 -39.24
N ASN A 66 6.43 43.28 -39.56
CA ASN A 66 5.18 43.89 -39.12
C ASN A 66 3.89 43.06 -39.25
N GLY A 67 3.98 41.75 -39.39
CA GLY A 67 2.85 40.83 -39.57
C GLY A 67 2.94 39.63 -38.69
N GLY A 68 2.81 39.69 -37.40
CA GLY A 68 2.60 38.63 -36.41
C GLY A 68 2.99 37.15 -36.73
N LEU A 69 3.03 36.27 -35.77
CA LEU A 69 3.25 34.83 -35.95
C LEU A 69 1.93 34.08 -36.09
N THR A 70 1.89 33.05 -36.92
CA THR A 70 0.76 32.13 -37.02
C THR A 70 0.67 31.24 -35.76
N VAL A 71 -0.49 30.63 -35.52
CA VAL A 71 -0.71 29.72 -34.39
C VAL A 71 0.29 28.53 -34.36
N GLY A 72 0.63 27.98 -35.55
CA GLY A 72 1.62 26.89 -35.65
C GLY A 72 3.02 27.35 -35.28
N GLN A 73 3.43 28.57 -35.71
CA GLN A 73 4.73 29.14 -35.33
C GLN A 73 4.83 29.44 -33.81
N VAL A 74 3.73 29.93 -33.23
CA VAL A 74 3.63 30.15 -31.77
C VAL A 74 3.69 28.85 -31.01
N SER A 75 2.94 27.84 -31.47
CA SER A 75 2.96 26.47 -30.90
C SER A 75 4.39 25.91 -30.87
N ALA A 76 5.09 25.92 -31.99
CA ALA A 76 6.46 25.44 -32.09
C ALA A 76 7.43 26.25 -31.21
N ARG A 77 7.25 27.58 -31.10
CA ARG A 77 8.16 28.45 -30.33
C ARG A 77 7.99 28.32 -28.83
N LEU A 78 6.76 28.13 -28.34
CA LEU A 78 6.43 28.06 -26.91
C LEU A 78 6.34 26.61 -26.37
N GLY A 79 6.43 25.61 -27.27
CA GLY A 79 6.32 24.19 -26.87
C GLY A 79 4.92 23.80 -26.39
N VAL A 80 3.87 24.49 -26.85
CA VAL A 80 2.49 24.22 -26.48
C VAL A 80 1.67 23.75 -27.68
N THR A 81 0.61 22.99 -27.47
CA THR A 81 -0.24 22.52 -28.57
C THR A 81 -1.06 23.66 -29.16
N VAL A 82 -1.38 23.56 -30.47
CA VAL A 82 -2.31 24.49 -31.13
C VAL A 82 -3.66 24.49 -30.41
N ARG A 83 -4.12 23.35 -29.91
CA ARG A 83 -5.36 23.21 -29.14
C ARG A 83 -5.32 24.04 -27.84
N ALA A 84 -4.20 24.02 -27.12
CA ALA A 84 -4.04 24.85 -25.94
C ALA A 84 -4.13 26.34 -26.25
N LEU A 85 -3.51 26.79 -27.36
CA LEU A 85 -3.59 28.19 -27.81
C LEU A 85 -5.02 28.59 -28.19
N HIS A 86 -5.79 27.72 -28.86
CA HIS A 86 -7.20 27.96 -29.16
C HIS A 86 -8.02 28.01 -27.86
N HIS A 87 -7.82 27.11 -26.95
CA HIS A 87 -8.51 27.11 -25.66
C HIS A 87 -8.22 28.39 -24.85
N TRP A 88 -6.97 28.84 -24.80
CA TRP A 88 -6.61 30.08 -24.10
C TRP A 88 -7.22 31.33 -24.77
N ASP A 89 -7.40 31.33 -26.10
CA ASP A 89 -8.13 32.36 -26.82
C ASP A 89 -9.62 32.31 -26.45
N GLU A 90 -10.27 31.15 -26.51
CA GLU A 90 -11.69 30.94 -26.20
C GLU A 90 -12.05 31.40 -24.78
N ILE A 91 -11.23 31.05 -23.78
CA ILE A 91 -11.45 31.50 -22.40
C ILE A 91 -10.97 32.93 -22.13
N GLY A 92 -10.43 33.64 -23.12
CA GLY A 92 -9.95 35.01 -23.02
C GLY A 92 -8.69 35.18 -22.16
N LEU A 93 -7.90 34.10 -21.97
CA LEU A 93 -6.65 34.15 -21.19
C LEU A 93 -5.52 34.80 -21.99
N ALA A 94 -5.40 34.45 -23.30
CA ALA A 94 -4.42 35.01 -24.20
C ALA A 94 -4.94 34.90 -25.65
N SER A 95 -5.38 36.00 -26.23
CA SER A 95 -5.95 36.08 -27.59
C SER A 95 -5.00 36.71 -28.58
N PRO A 96 -5.03 36.30 -29.85
CA PRO A 96 -4.28 36.97 -30.90
C PRO A 96 -4.83 38.39 -31.17
N SER A 97 -3.94 39.36 -31.19
CA SER A 97 -4.34 40.78 -31.43
C SER A 97 -4.63 41.07 -32.89
N LEU A 98 -4.19 40.21 -33.82
CA LEU A 98 -4.36 40.43 -35.26
C LEU A 98 -4.97 39.21 -35.94
N ARG A 99 -5.54 39.48 -37.14
CA ARG A 99 -5.98 38.43 -38.08
C ARG A 99 -5.54 38.79 -39.49
N THR A 100 -5.27 37.78 -40.31
CA THR A 100 -5.03 37.98 -41.75
C THR A 100 -6.32 38.45 -42.46
N GLY A 101 -6.22 38.97 -43.69
CA GLY A 101 -7.38 39.26 -44.51
C GLY A 101 -8.29 38.04 -44.77
N ALA A 102 -7.77 36.83 -44.66
CA ALA A 102 -8.51 35.56 -44.73
C ALA A 102 -9.04 35.08 -43.36
N GLY A 103 -8.85 35.85 -42.28
CA GLY A 103 -9.39 35.54 -40.94
C GLY A 103 -8.47 34.69 -40.04
N TYR A 104 -7.31 34.27 -40.52
CA TYR A 104 -6.37 33.47 -39.69
C TYR A 104 -5.77 34.28 -38.55
N ARG A 105 -5.60 33.63 -37.40
CA ARG A 105 -5.01 34.18 -36.16
C ARG A 105 -3.55 34.59 -36.37
N LEU A 106 -3.20 35.81 -35.97
CA LEU A 106 -1.82 36.30 -35.95
C LEU A 106 -1.50 36.88 -34.57
N TYR A 107 -0.39 36.43 -33.99
CA TYR A 107 0.08 36.82 -32.68
C TYR A 107 1.20 37.84 -32.78
N THR A 108 1.04 38.97 -32.13
CA THR A 108 2.04 40.05 -32.06
C THR A 108 3.14 39.68 -31.02
N ALA A 109 4.19 40.52 -30.96
CA ALA A 109 5.21 40.38 -29.91
C ALA A 109 4.63 40.53 -28.50
N ALA A 110 3.65 41.40 -28.29
CA ALA A 110 2.96 41.55 -27.00
C ALA A 110 2.12 40.34 -26.64
N ASP A 111 1.46 39.71 -27.62
CA ASP A 111 0.71 38.44 -27.39
C ASP A 111 1.65 37.31 -27.00
N LEU A 112 2.82 37.23 -27.65
CA LEU A 112 3.85 36.25 -27.31
C LEU A 112 4.40 36.43 -25.91
N GLU A 113 4.62 37.67 -25.48
CA GLU A 113 5.08 37.95 -24.11
C GLU A 113 4.02 37.50 -23.08
N ARG A 114 2.73 37.76 -23.34
CA ARG A 114 1.64 37.28 -22.50
C ARG A 114 1.56 35.76 -22.48
N LEU A 115 1.61 35.11 -23.64
CA LEU A 115 1.60 33.65 -23.78
C LEU A 115 2.80 33.01 -23.05
N HIS A 116 3.99 33.59 -23.17
CA HIS A 116 5.16 33.11 -22.45
C HIS A 116 4.93 33.14 -20.94
N ARG A 117 4.35 34.20 -20.39
CA ARG A 117 3.98 34.27 -18.96
C ARG A 117 2.95 33.23 -18.58
N VAL A 118 1.95 32.96 -19.45
CA VAL A 118 0.98 31.87 -19.24
C VAL A 118 1.70 30.52 -19.13
N VAL A 119 2.62 30.20 -20.07
CA VAL A 119 3.38 28.96 -20.07
C VAL A 119 4.20 28.82 -18.78
N VAL A 120 4.96 29.84 -18.40
CA VAL A 120 5.78 29.82 -17.15
C VAL A 120 4.93 29.52 -15.92
N TYR A 121 3.77 30.19 -15.78
CA TYR A 121 2.90 29.95 -14.62
C TYR A 121 2.23 28.57 -14.67
N ARG A 122 1.92 28.04 -15.86
CA ARG A 122 1.41 26.67 -16.03
C ARG A 122 2.44 25.62 -15.63
N GLU A 123 3.69 25.77 -16.05
CA GLU A 123 4.81 24.89 -15.64
C GLU A 123 5.03 24.88 -14.12
N LEU A 124 4.75 26.02 -13.47
CA LEU A 124 4.75 26.11 -12.01
C LEU A 124 3.48 25.50 -11.36
N GLY A 125 2.54 24.98 -12.17
CA GLY A 125 1.33 24.31 -11.69
C GLY A 125 0.19 25.25 -11.29
N LEU A 126 0.19 26.52 -11.72
CA LEU A 126 -0.94 27.41 -11.48
C LEU A 126 -2.11 27.07 -12.41
N GLY A 127 -3.32 27.04 -11.88
CA GLY A 127 -4.56 26.90 -12.67
C GLY A 127 -4.83 28.15 -13.52
N LEU A 128 -5.55 27.99 -14.66
CA LEU A 128 -5.77 29.06 -15.64
C LEU A 128 -6.46 30.30 -15.04
N ASP A 129 -7.41 30.12 -14.12
CA ASP A 129 -8.07 31.24 -13.44
C ASP A 129 -7.11 32.03 -12.55
N ARG A 130 -6.19 31.33 -11.88
CA ARG A 130 -5.17 31.97 -11.07
C ARG A 130 -4.17 32.73 -11.94
N ILE A 131 -3.80 32.15 -13.09
CA ILE A 131 -2.93 32.81 -14.07
C ILE A 131 -3.62 34.07 -14.59
N ARG A 132 -4.91 34.01 -14.92
CA ARG A 132 -5.68 35.18 -15.35
C ARG A 132 -5.63 36.28 -14.30
N ALA A 133 -5.91 35.97 -13.04
CA ALA A 133 -5.85 36.95 -11.97
C ALA A 133 -4.45 37.59 -11.85
N VAL A 134 -3.39 36.78 -11.93
CA VAL A 134 -1.99 37.26 -11.90
C VAL A 134 -1.64 38.17 -13.09
N LEU A 135 -2.23 37.91 -14.25
CA LEU A 135 -1.92 38.68 -15.49
C LEU A 135 -2.74 39.97 -15.62
N ASP A 136 -3.98 39.97 -15.17
CA ASP A 136 -4.98 41.00 -15.49
C ASP A 136 -5.36 41.88 -14.28
N ASP A 137 -5.21 41.37 -13.06
CA ASP A 137 -5.57 42.11 -11.86
C ASP A 137 -4.33 42.75 -11.22
N ALA A 138 -4.22 44.07 -11.32
CA ALA A 138 -3.13 44.83 -10.70
C ALA A 138 -3.09 44.76 -9.17
N GLY A 139 -4.20 44.33 -8.54
CA GLY A 139 -4.29 44.13 -7.09
C GLY A 139 -3.79 42.74 -6.63
N THR A 140 -3.55 41.83 -7.55
CA THR A 140 -3.09 40.46 -7.20
C THR A 140 -1.67 40.47 -6.66
N ASP A 141 -1.50 40.02 -5.42
CA ASP A 141 -0.16 39.76 -4.84
C ASP A 141 0.44 38.48 -5.47
N VAL A 142 1.16 38.66 -6.58
CA VAL A 142 1.83 37.57 -7.30
C VAL A 142 2.78 36.76 -6.40
N PRO A 143 3.63 37.39 -5.56
CA PRO A 143 4.43 36.68 -4.58
C PRO A 143 3.60 35.81 -3.64
N ALA A 144 2.46 36.28 -3.15
CA ALA A 144 1.58 35.49 -2.29
C ALA A 144 1.00 34.28 -3.04
N ALA A 145 0.56 34.44 -4.29
CA ALA A 145 0.06 33.35 -5.14
C ALA A 145 1.15 32.28 -5.35
N LEU A 146 2.37 32.69 -5.65
CA LEU A 146 3.51 31.76 -5.83
C LEU A 146 3.90 31.05 -4.53
N ARG A 147 3.86 31.75 -3.37
CA ARG A 147 4.10 31.11 -2.07
C ARG A 147 3.04 30.05 -1.76
N ALA A 148 1.77 30.33 -2.05
CA ALA A 148 0.69 29.38 -1.87
C ALA A 148 0.89 28.14 -2.75
N GLN A 149 1.24 28.33 -4.03
CA GLN A 149 1.53 27.22 -4.95
C GLN A 149 2.72 26.39 -4.47
N ARG A 150 3.81 27.04 -4.03
CA ARG A 150 4.97 26.35 -3.46
C ARG A 150 4.59 25.51 -2.23
N ALA A 151 3.70 26.03 -1.37
CA ALA A 151 3.23 25.29 -0.20
C ALA A 151 2.45 24.01 -0.61
N GLN A 152 1.57 24.10 -1.61
CA GLN A 152 0.85 22.94 -2.14
C GLN A 152 1.79 21.89 -2.73
N VAL A 153 2.79 22.30 -3.50
CA VAL A 153 3.81 21.40 -4.03
C VAL A 153 4.60 20.73 -2.91
N ALA A 154 4.99 21.49 -1.88
CA ALA A 154 5.71 20.93 -0.73
C ALA A 154 4.86 19.89 0.02
N GLU A 155 3.57 20.15 0.21
CA GLU A 155 2.65 19.18 0.82
C GLU A 155 2.50 17.90 -0.02
N ARG A 156 2.38 18.05 -1.35
CA ARG A 156 2.31 16.90 -2.28
C ARG A 156 3.59 16.06 -2.23
N VAL A 157 4.77 16.70 -2.22
CA VAL A 157 6.06 16.02 -2.08
C VAL A 157 6.12 15.23 -0.77
N GLU A 158 5.69 15.83 0.34
CA GLU A 158 5.71 15.16 1.64
C GLU A 158 4.72 13.98 1.69
N ARG A 159 3.54 14.12 1.07
CA ARG A 159 2.61 13.00 0.90
C ARG A 159 3.24 11.87 0.11
N LEU A 160 3.88 12.15 -1.03
CA LEU A 160 4.55 11.14 -1.85
C LEU A 160 5.69 10.45 -1.11
N ARG A 161 6.46 11.18 -0.30
CA ARG A 161 7.51 10.59 0.54
C ARG A 161 6.94 9.60 1.56
N ARG A 162 5.82 9.95 2.22
CA ARG A 162 5.16 9.03 3.16
C ARG A 162 4.64 7.77 2.47
N LEU A 163 4.08 7.91 1.26
CA LEU A 163 3.64 6.76 0.46
C LEU A 163 4.82 5.87 0.07
N GLY A 164 5.94 6.47 -0.40
CA GLY A 164 7.16 5.73 -0.71
C GLY A 164 7.67 4.94 0.50
N ALA A 165 7.81 5.58 1.65
CA ALA A 165 8.22 4.91 2.89
C ALA A 165 7.25 3.79 3.31
N GLY A 166 5.95 3.95 3.05
CA GLY A 166 4.96 2.89 3.27
C GLY A 166 5.17 1.68 2.37
N LEU A 167 5.47 1.92 1.09
CA LEU A 167 5.80 0.87 0.13
C LEU A 167 7.09 0.14 0.50
N ASP A 168 8.14 0.87 0.89
CA ASP A 168 9.41 0.28 1.33
C ASP A 168 9.19 -0.65 2.53
N ARG A 169 8.43 -0.22 3.52
CA ARG A 169 8.07 -1.05 4.68
C ARG A 169 7.26 -2.28 4.28
N MET A 170 6.34 -2.16 3.33
CA MET A 170 5.56 -3.29 2.84
C MET A 170 6.45 -4.32 2.14
N ILE A 171 7.36 -3.87 1.27
CA ILE A 171 8.34 -4.72 0.59
C ILE A 171 9.20 -5.46 1.63
N GLU A 172 9.78 -4.72 2.58
CA GLU A 172 10.63 -5.31 3.63
C GLU A 172 9.86 -6.33 4.48
N ALA A 173 8.59 -6.06 4.82
CA ALA A 173 7.76 -7.01 5.56
C ALA A 173 7.49 -8.31 4.77
N HIS A 174 7.29 -8.22 3.46
CA HIS A 174 7.14 -9.41 2.61
C HIS A 174 8.43 -10.23 2.48
N GLU A 175 9.58 -9.56 2.49
CA GLU A 175 10.89 -10.20 2.37
C GLU A 175 11.40 -10.78 3.68
N ARG A 176 11.11 -10.13 4.81
CA ARG A 176 11.71 -10.47 6.12
C ARG A 176 10.68 -10.88 7.19
N GLY A 177 9.42 -10.58 6.99
CA GLY A 177 8.34 -10.83 7.93
C GLY A 177 8.29 -9.80 9.06
N LEU A 178 9.18 -9.91 10.04
CA LEU A 178 9.20 -9.06 11.24
C LEU A 178 10.10 -7.84 11.04
N LEU A 179 9.55 -6.63 11.22
CA LEU A 179 10.26 -5.36 11.06
C LEU A 179 10.71 -4.76 12.40
N LEU A 180 11.32 -5.60 13.23
CA LEU A 180 11.94 -5.22 14.51
C LEU A 180 13.45 -5.40 14.43
N THR A 181 14.20 -4.51 15.07
CA THR A 181 15.65 -4.72 15.25
C THR A 181 15.90 -5.93 16.16
N VAL A 182 17.10 -6.50 16.10
CA VAL A 182 17.48 -7.64 16.98
C VAL A 182 17.31 -7.28 18.46
N GLU A 183 17.64 -6.04 18.84
CA GLU A 183 17.49 -5.54 20.21
C GLU A 183 16.00 -5.44 20.61
N GLN A 184 15.14 -4.97 19.70
CA GLN A 184 13.69 -4.92 19.92
C GLN A 184 13.09 -6.32 20.02
N GLN A 185 13.54 -7.25 19.16
CA GLN A 185 13.11 -8.65 19.22
C GLN A 185 13.48 -9.27 20.57
N ALA A 186 14.73 -9.12 21.02
CA ALA A 186 15.19 -9.63 22.31
C ALA A 186 14.45 -8.98 23.49
N ALA A 187 14.13 -7.69 23.41
CA ALA A 187 13.39 -6.98 24.45
C ALA A 187 11.93 -7.45 24.56
N ILE A 188 11.27 -7.74 23.43
CA ILE A 188 9.87 -8.13 23.36
C ILE A 188 9.70 -9.63 23.61
N PHE A 189 10.47 -10.47 22.91
CA PHE A 189 10.30 -11.93 22.91
C PHE A 189 11.23 -12.67 23.86
N GLY A 190 12.18 -11.96 24.48
CA GLY A 190 13.12 -12.52 25.42
C GLY A 190 14.49 -12.87 24.81
N PRO A 191 15.51 -13.16 25.68
CA PRO A 191 16.90 -13.37 25.25
C PRO A 191 17.11 -14.64 24.42
N ASP A 192 16.22 -15.62 24.57
CA ASP A 192 16.29 -16.91 23.86
C ASP A 192 15.56 -16.89 22.50
N TRP A 193 15.01 -15.75 22.12
CA TRP A 193 14.37 -15.59 20.81
C TRP A 193 15.37 -15.77 19.67
N ASP A 194 15.02 -16.58 18.66
CA ASP A 194 15.80 -16.71 17.44
C ASP A 194 15.50 -15.54 16.46
N PRO A 195 16.42 -14.60 16.26
CA PRO A 195 16.19 -13.48 15.35
C PRO A 195 16.13 -13.91 13.86
N GLU A 196 16.57 -15.12 13.52
CA GLU A 196 16.45 -15.72 12.20
C GLU A 196 15.10 -16.44 11.97
N GLY A 197 14.35 -16.69 13.03
CA GLY A 197 13.06 -17.37 12.99
C GLY A 197 12.09 -16.79 11.96
N PRO A 198 11.89 -15.46 11.89
CA PRO A 198 11.05 -14.84 10.87
C PRO A 198 11.51 -15.09 9.42
N LEU A 199 12.83 -15.16 9.18
CA LEU A 199 13.37 -15.48 7.86
C LEU A 199 13.13 -16.95 7.49
N LYS A 200 13.35 -17.87 8.42
CA LYS A 200 13.01 -19.29 8.22
C LYS A 200 11.51 -19.50 7.96
N ALA A 201 10.66 -18.76 8.68
CA ALA A 201 9.23 -18.77 8.45
C ALA A 201 8.88 -18.24 7.04
N ARG A 202 9.55 -17.20 6.58
CA ARG A 202 9.40 -16.66 5.22
C ARG A 202 9.82 -17.70 4.16
N GLU A 203 10.94 -18.39 4.36
CA GLU A 203 11.38 -19.44 3.43
C GLU A 203 10.36 -20.57 3.32
N ARG A 204 9.73 -20.94 4.44
CA ARG A 204 8.77 -22.05 4.49
C ARG A 204 7.36 -21.67 4.01
N TYR A 205 6.91 -20.44 4.30
CA TYR A 205 5.51 -20.03 4.12
C TYR A 205 5.34 -18.82 3.19
N GLY A 206 6.41 -18.28 2.62
CA GLY A 206 6.42 -17.01 1.88
C GLY A 206 5.46 -16.95 0.70
N ASP A 207 5.17 -18.08 0.07
CA ASP A 207 4.26 -18.17 -1.08
C ASP A 207 2.79 -18.38 -0.67
N THR A 208 2.52 -18.51 0.63
CA THR A 208 1.16 -18.74 1.13
C THR A 208 0.33 -17.45 1.25
N PRO A 209 -1.01 -17.52 1.10
CA PRO A 209 -1.89 -16.39 1.38
C PRO A 209 -1.76 -15.87 2.82
N GLN A 210 -1.48 -16.77 3.78
CA GLN A 210 -1.32 -16.43 5.20
C GLN A 210 -0.07 -15.59 5.44
N TRP A 211 1.04 -15.89 4.76
CA TRP A 211 2.24 -15.07 4.82
C TRP A 211 1.98 -13.65 4.30
N ARG A 212 1.29 -13.51 3.16
CA ARG A 212 0.93 -12.20 2.63
C ARG A 212 0.13 -11.38 3.63
N GLN A 213 -0.89 -11.99 4.25
CA GLN A 213 -1.73 -11.35 5.27
C GLN A 213 -0.93 -11.00 6.55
N TYR A 214 0.03 -11.83 6.92
CA TYR A 214 0.95 -11.54 8.03
C TYR A 214 1.86 -10.36 7.70
N ALA A 215 2.52 -10.37 6.54
CA ALA A 215 3.42 -9.32 6.09
C ALA A 215 2.73 -7.94 6.03
N GLU A 216 1.51 -7.89 5.49
CA GLU A 216 0.69 -6.66 5.47
C GLU A 216 0.47 -6.09 6.87
N ARG A 217 0.20 -6.94 7.86
CA ARG A 217 0.04 -6.52 9.26
C ARG A 217 1.37 -6.09 9.88
N ALA A 218 2.42 -6.87 9.64
CA ALA A 218 3.75 -6.59 10.16
C ALA A 218 4.30 -5.25 9.65
N ALA A 219 4.02 -4.88 8.39
CA ALA A 219 4.44 -3.62 7.78
C ALA A 219 3.95 -2.37 8.54
N THR A 220 2.80 -2.46 9.20
CA THR A 220 2.17 -1.32 9.89
C THR A 220 2.33 -1.36 11.40
N ARG A 221 2.73 -2.48 11.99
CA ARG A 221 2.76 -2.67 13.45
C ARG A 221 4.00 -2.05 14.08
N THR A 222 3.78 -1.36 15.21
CA THR A 222 4.85 -0.76 16.03
C THR A 222 5.45 -1.78 17.01
N PRO A 223 6.65 -1.51 17.60
CA PRO A 223 7.21 -2.37 18.65
C PRO A 223 6.27 -2.53 19.85
N GLU A 224 5.54 -1.47 20.25
CA GLU A 224 4.60 -1.48 21.38
C GLU A 224 3.39 -2.39 21.07
N GLU A 225 2.92 -2.40 19.84
CA GLU A 225 1.84 -3.29 19.38
C GLU A 225 2.32 -4.75 19.34
N TRP A 226 3.58 -5.00 18.97
CA TRP A 226 4.17 -6.33 19.05
C TRP A 226 4.31 -6.80 20.50
N GLN A 227 4.72 -5.92 21.42
CA GLN A 227 4.76 -6.22 22.86
C GLN A 227 3.36 -6.60 23.37
N ALA A 228 2.33 -5.85 22.98
CA ALA A 228 0.95 -6.16 23.40
C ALA A 228 0.47 -7.53 22.87
N VAL A 229 0.85 -7.90 21.64
CA VAL A 229 0.55 -9.24 21.09
C VAL A 229 1.28 -10.33 21.90
N HIS A 230 2.56 -10.14 22.18
CA HIS A 230 3.35 -11.08 22.99
C HIS A 230 2.75 -11.27 24.38
N ASP A 231 2.41 -10.18 25.06
CA ASP A 231 1.80 -10.22 26.39
C ASP A 231 0.45 -10.95 26.39
N ALA A 232 -0.35 -10.74 25.30
CA ALA A 232 -1.63 -11.41 25.14
C ALA A 232 -1.47 -12.93 24.91
N VAL A 233 -0.45 -13.37 24.15
CA VAL A 233 -0.10 -14.77 23.96
C VAL A 233 0.33 -15.37 25.29
N ALA A 234 1.29 -14.75 25.99
CA ALA A 234 1.78 -15.24 27.28
C ALA A 234 0.68 -15.33 28.37
N ALA A 235 -0.28 -14.39 28.36
CA ALA A 235 -1.43 -14.46 29.25
C ALA A 235 -2.38 -15.61 28.88
N LEU A 236 -2.59 -15.83 27.57
CA LEU A 236 -3.41 -16.94 27.09
C LEU A 236 -2.79 -18.30 27.49
N ASP A 237 -1.48 -18.48 27.32
CA ASP A 237 -0.78 -19.71 27.64
C ASP A 237 -0.92 -20.06 29.14
N ARG A 238 -0.80 -19.04 30.01
CA ARG A 238 -1.03 -19.24 31.47
C ARG A 238 -2.46 -19.67 31.77
N ASP A 239 -3.44 -19.09 31.12
CA ASP A 239 -4.86 -19.40 31.33
C ASP A 239 -5.20 -20.80 30.79
N LEU A 240 -4.63 -21.17 29.62
CA LEU A 240 -4.77 -22.52 29.07
C LEU A 240 -4.15 -23.59 30.03
N ALA A 241 -2.96 -23.35 30.55
CA ALA A 241 -2.33 -24.23 31.52
C ALA A 241 -3.17 -24.37 32.80
N SER A 242 -3.68 -23.26 33.32
CA SER A 242 -4.56 -23.26 34.52
C SER A 242 -5.86 -24.03 34.27
N ALA A 243 -6.45 -23.90 33.09
CA ALA A 243 -7.66 -24.62 32.72
C ALA A 243 -7.43 -26.13 32.57
N LEU A 244 -6.27 -26.52 32.00
CA LEU A 244 -5.85 -27.93 31.95
C LEU A 244 -5.70 -28.51 33.36
N ASP A 245 -5.03 -27.79 34.27
CA ASP A 245 -4.86 -28.21 35.68
C ASP A 245 -6.18 -28.33 36.45
N ALA A 246 -7.13 -27.45 36.16
CA ALA A 246 -8.49 -27.49 36.70
C ALA A 246 -9.36 -28.60 36.09
N GLY A 247 -8.87 -29.33 35.08
CA GLY A 247 -9.63 -30.37 34.39
C GLY A 247 -10.81 -29.87 33.59
N VAL A 248 -10.70 -28.66 33.02
CA VAL A 248 -11.75 -28.05 32.20
C VAL A 248 -12.08 -28.96 31.02
N ALA A 249 -13.34 -29.38 30.93
CA ALA A 249 -13.76 -30.37 29.94
C ALA A 249 -13.90 -29.72 28.54
N PRO A 250 -13.50 -30.44 27.46
CA PRO A 250 -13.79 -30.02 26.09
C PRO A 250 -15.29 -29.76 25.88
N GLY A 251 -15.65 -28.68 25.14
CA GLY A 251 -17.03 -28.28 24.89
C GLY A 251 -17.70 -27.50 26.03
N SER A 252 -17.05 -27.36 27.20
CA SER A 252 -17.56 -26.49 28.26
C SER A 252 -17.57 -25.02 27.83
N ARG A 253 -18.35 -24.19 28.53
CA ARG A 253 -18.37 -22.73 28.28
C ARG A 253 -17.00 -22.09 28.47
N GLU A 254 -16.26 -22.56 29.47
CA GLU A 254 -14.91 -22.05 29.79
C GLU A 254 -13.91 -22.45 28.69
N ALA A 255 -13.89 -23.73 28.26
CA ALA A 255 -13.06 -24.18 27.14
C ALA A 255 -13.37 -23.39 25.85
N ASN A 256 -14.66 -23.19 25.54
CA ASN A 256 -15.04 -22.43 24.35
C ASN A 256 -14.60 -20.95 24.42
N ALA A 257 -14.65 -20.33 25.60
CA ALA A 257 -14.15 -18.97 25.79
C ALA A 257 -12.63 -18.87 25.56
N LEU A 258 -11.85 -19.87 26.00
CA LEU A 258 -10.41 -19.93 25.75
C LEU A 258 -10.11 -20.14 24.26
N VAL A 259 -10.87 -20.98 23.56
CA VAL A 259 -10.74 -21.20 22.12
C VAL A 259 -11.06 -19.92 21.35
N ASP A 260 -12.11 -19.19 21.70
CA ASP A 260 -12.46 -17.92 21.07
C ASP A 260 -11.40 -16.83 21.35
N ARG A 261 -10.85 -16.80 22.58
CA ARG A 261 -9.75 -15.90 22.93
C ARG A 261 -8.47 -16.22 22.16
N HIS A 262 -8.10 -17.49 22.00
CA HIS A 262 -6.98 -17.90 21.16
C HIS A 262 -7.16 -17.36 19.74
N ARG A 263 -8.34 -17.55 19.14
CA ARG A 263 -8.62 -17.06 17.80
C ARG A 263 -8.48 -15.54 17.70
N ALA A 264 -8.95 -14.80 18.71
CA ALA A 264 -8.83 -13.34 18.74
C ALA A 264 -7.37 -12.86 18.85
N VAL A 265 -6.56 -13.52 19.71
CA VAL A 265 -5.14 -13.19 19.88
C VAL A 265 -4.36 -13.49 18.60
N PHE A 266 -4.56 -14.67 18.01
CA PHE A 266 -3.83 -15.09 16.82
C PHE A 266 -4.32 -14.41 15.53
N ALA A 267 -5.51 -13.77 15.52
CA ALA A 267 -5.93 -12.87 14.44
C ALA A 267 -5.00 -11.66 14.27
N ALA A 268 -4.11 -11.40 15.23
CA ALA A 268 -3.02 -10.45 15.08
C ALA A 268 -2.05 -10.81 13.95
N TYR A 269 -1.85 -12.08 13.65
CA TYR A 269 -0.93 -12.54 12.61
C TYR A 269 -1.63 -12.63 11.24
N PHE A 270 -2.76 -13.32 11.15
CA PHE A 270 -3.58 -13.47 9.97
C PHE A 270 -5.04 -13.78 10.37
N PRO A 271 -6.05 -13.60 9.48
CA PRO A 271 -7.43 -13.95 9.78
C PRO A 271 -7.56 -15.43 10.12
N LEU A 272 -7.92 -15.73 11.37
CA LEU A 272 -8.02 -17.11 11.88
C LEU A 272 -9.50 -17.52 11.91
N THR A 273 -9.96 -18.26 10.88
CA THR A 273 -11.27 -18.92 10.86
C THR A 273 -11.29 -20.09 11.82
N ARG A 274 -12.49 -20.65 12.14
CA ARG A 274 -12.58 -21.85 12.99
C ARG A 274 -11.91 -23.06 12.34
N GLU A 275 -12.04 -23.24 11.03
CA GLU A 275 -11.37 -24.31 10.29
C GLU A 275 -9.85 -24.21 10.37
N ARG A 276 -9.31 -23.00 10.07
CA ARG A 276 -7.87 -22.73 10.21
C ARG A 276 -7.38 -22.92 11.66
N GLN A 277 -8.22 -22.58 12.65
CA GLN A 277 -7.87 -22.81 14.06
C GLN A 277 -7.78 -24.31 14.37
N VAL A 278 -8.63 -25.15 13.82
CA VAL A 278 -8.53 -26.63 13.93
C VAL A 278 -7.22 -27.12 13.32
N CYS A 279 -6.90 -26.69 12.09
CA CYS A 279 -5.65 -27.07 11.43
C CYS A 279 -4.42 -26.62 12.26
N LEU A 280 -4.46 -25.40 12.82
CA LEU A 280 -3.39 -24.85 13.65
C LEU A 280 -3.22 -25.65 14.94
N ALA A 281 -4.32 -25.97 15.64
CA ALA A 281 -4.27 -26.75 16.87
C ALA A 281 -3.76 -28.20 16.65
N ARG A 282 -4.08 -28.80 15.52
CA ARG A 282 -3.54 -30.10 15.10
C ARG A 282 -2.05 -30.03 14.80
N MET A 283 -1.62 -28.96 14.11
CA MET A 283 -0.20 -28.73 13.89
C MET A 283 0.55 -28.59 15.21
N TYR A 284 0.00 -27.86 16.19
CA TYR A 284 0.60 -27.73 17.52
C TYR A 284 0.75 -29.08 18.26
N ALA A 285 -0.18 -29.99 18.04
CA ALA A 285 -0.11 -31.33 18.66
C ALA A 285 0.80 -32.31 17.91
N SER A 286 1.01 -32.14 16.62
CA SER A 286 1.73 -33.09 15.75
C SER A 286 3.17 -32.68 15.40
N ASP A 287 3.46 -31.38 15.33
CA ASP A 287 4.81 -30.88 15.05
C ASP A 287 5.63 -30.82 16.33
N PRO A 288 6.81 -31.48 16.38
CA PRO A 288 7.61 -31.60 17.61
C PRO A 288 8.02 -30.25 18.22
N GLY A 289 8.29 -29.23 17.38
CA GLY A 289 8.70 -27.91 17.85
C GLY A 289 7.55 -27.16 18.54
N PHE A 290 6.37 -27.16 17.95
CA PHE A 290 5.17 -26.54 18.56
C PHE A 290 4.69 -27.35 19.78
N ALA A 291 4.69 -28.67 19.71
CA ALA A 291 4.34 -29.50 20.85
C ALA A 291 5.28 -29.25 22.04
N ALA A 292 6.58 -29.12 21.80
CA ALA A 292 7.56 -28.79 22.83
C ALA A 292 7.31 -27.43 23.50
N HIS A 293 6.85 -26.42 22.73
CA HIS A 293 6.46 -25.12 23.28
C HIS A 293 5.28 -25.27 24.26
N TYR A 294 4.14 -25.78 23.78
CA TYR A 294 2.94 -25.92 24.62
C TYR A 294 3.16 -26.87 25.82
N ASP A 295 3.82 -27.99 25.60
CA ASP A 295 4.11 -28.94 26.65
C ASP A 295 5.20 -28.44 27.60
N GLY A 296 6.04 -27.49 27.16
CA GLY A 296 6.95 -26.73 28.02
C GLY A 296 6.23 -25.79 28.99
N VAL A 297 5.09 -25.21 28.57
CA VAL A 297 4.21 -24.45 29.47
C VAL A 297 3.54 -25.40 30.47
N ARG A 298 2.93 -26.47 29.96
CA ARG A 298 2.33 -27.52 30.82
C ARG A 298 2.30 -28.85 30.07
N PRO A 299 2.85 -29.95 30.59
CA PRO A 299 2.81 -31.26 29.95
C PRO A 299 1.38 -31.69 29.57
N GLY A 300 1.17 -32.06 28.30
CA GLY A 300 -0.12 -32.46 27.75
C GLY A 300 -0.99 -31.30 27.24
N LEU A 301 -0.50 -30.06 27.31
CA LEU A 301 -1.25 -28.88 26.93
C LEU A 301 -1.57 -28.87 25.41
N ALA A 302 -0.62 -29.28 24.56
CA ALA A 302 -0.82 -29.30 23.11
C ALA A 302 -1.99 -30.24 22.71
N ALA A 303 -2.00 -31.46 23.27
CA ALA A 303 -3.06 -32.43 22.98
C ALA A 303 -4.43 -32.00 23.53
N TRP A 304 -4.44 -31.48 24.78
CA TRP A 304 -5.67 -30.97 25.39
C TRP A 304 -6.24 -29.77 24.61
N PHE A 305 -5.38 -28.85 24.23
CA PHE A 305 -5.80 -27.67 23.42
C PHE A 305 -6.42 -28.09 22.08
N SER A 306 -5.82 -29.04 21.37
CA SER A 306 -6.40 -29.60 20.16
C SER A 306 -7.79 -30.21 20.43
N GLY A 307 -7.97 -30.90 21.54
CA GLY A 307 -9.27 -31.48 21.91
C GLY A 307 -10.36 -30.45 22.22
N ILE A 308 -10.03 -29.33 22.89
CA ILE A 308 -11.02 -28.27 23.13
C ILE A 308 -11.36 -27.48 21.88
N VAL A 309 -10.40 -27.30 20.96
CA VAL A 309 -10.63 -26.66 19.65
C VAL A 309 -11.56 -27.52 18.80
N ASP A 310 -11.33 -28.82 18.72
CA ASP A 310 -12.18 -29.75 17.97
C ASP A 310 -13.61 -29.77 18.53
N ALA A 311 -13.77 -29.81 19.85
CA ALA A 311 -15.08 -29.76 20.49
C ALA A 311 -15.82 -28.44 20.20
N SER A 312 -15.11 -27.31 20.26
CA SER A 312 -15.64 -26.00 19.92
C SER A 312 -16.05 -25.88 18.45
N ALA A 313 -15.22 -26.41 17.54
CA ALA A 313 -15.50 -26.43 16.12
C ALA A 313 -16.82 -27.18 15.81
N ARG A 314 -16.98 -28.39 16.35
CA ARG A 314 -18.23 -29.20 16.21
C ARG A 314 -19.45 -28.46 16.75
N ALA A 315 -19.34 -27.78 17.90
CA ALA A 315 -20.42 -27.00 18.47
C ALA A 315 -20.88 -25.83 17.58
N HIS A 316 -19.99 -25.36 16.68
CA HIS A 316 -20.28 -24.29 15.72
C HIS A 316 -20.49 -24.78 14.28
N GLY A 317 -20.72 -26.08 14.09
CA GLY A 317 -21.05 -26.67 12.79
C GLY A 317 -19.87 -26.85 11.84
N VAL A 318 -18.63 -26.77 12.36
CA VAL A 318 -17.41 -27.08 11.61
C VAL A 318 -17.00 -28.51 11.93
N ASP A 319 -16.85 -29.34 10.87
CA ASP A 319 -16.30 -30.67 11.01
C ASP A 319 -14.78 -30.62 11.11
N PRO A 320 -14.19 -30.94 12.28
CA PRO A 320 -12.74 -30.89 12.42
C PRO A 320 -12.02 -31.84 11.47
N ASP A 321 -12.62 -32.97 11.11
CA ASP A 321 -11.98 -33.97 10.26
C ASP A 321 -11.94 -33.57 8.78
N ALA A 322 -12.80 -32.62 8.38
CA ALA A 322 -12.84 -32.02 7.05
C ALA A 322 -12.19 -30.62 7.00
N ALA A 323 -11.66 -30.10 8.12
CA ALA A 323 -11.10 -28.75 8.19
C ALA A 323 -9.87 -28.61 7.29
N THR A 324 -9.80 -27.52 6.53
CA THR A 324 -8.71 -27.17 5.61
C THR A 324 -8.13 -25.81 5.92
N TRP A 325 -6.96 -25.52 5.37
CA TRP A 325 -6.31 -24.20 5.45
C TRP A 325 -6.90 -23.16 4.46
N GLU A 326 -7.78 -23.56 3.58
CA GLU A 326 -8.37 -22.70 2.55
C GLU A 326 -9.37 -21.66 3.09
#